data_935ba60dd3ba22eadffb44be8ff3d6e7
#
_entry.id   935ba60dd3ba22eadffb44be8ff3d6e7
#
_cell.length_a   1.000
_cell.length_b   1.000
_cell.length_c   1.000
_cell.angle_alpha   90.00
_cell.angle_beta   90.00
_cell.angle_gamma   90.00
#
_symmetry.space_group_name_H-M   'P 1'
#
loop_
_entity.id
_entity.type
_entity.pdbx_description
1 polymer ?
#
loop_
_entity_poly.entity_id
_entity_poly.type
_entity_poly.pdbx_seq_one_letter_code
_entity_poly.pdbx_strand_id
1 'polypeptide(L)'
;TFNVEKVTTVARHHETHASAAFYMSPFKEALIVSYDGGGDDGHFNVYAGNKDGVKPLDNITADFGGGYLLCGSLVREVAEKSRHQLALSGKLMGLCAYGKSIEKHVPAFQEFFFDRDYKKLAFLTKLPLKNIEDPWKNPLENWVFEGQEGYDIAATAQEAFERAFFSVLDRYDPNVPLILTGGCALNVLVNEKVKCLYNRPLYVPPNPHDGGLSLGHLFRYKEPTKQVDITYSGLPLLNKRTDLKFYVAKYNATKVTKKEIAELIKDGKILGLVYGDSEVGPRALGNRSIVCDPNIADMKDILNSKVKFREWYRPF
;
A
#
# COMPACT_ATOMS: atom_id res chain seq x y z
N THR A 1 29.99 14.68 -0.28
CA THR A 1 30.60 13.41 0.20
C THR A 1 30.45 13.39 1.71
N PHE A 2 29.74 12.38 2.23
CA PHE A 2 29.64 12.16 3.68
C PHE A 2 30.86 11.33 4.12
N ASN A 3 31.55 11.74 5.20
CA ASN A 3 32.53 10.89 5.85
C ASN A 3 31.79 9.84 6.67
N VAL A 4 31.86 8.59 6.25
CA VAL A 4 31.25 7.48 6.97
C VAL A 4 32.35 6.84 7.83
N GLU A 5 32.31 7.08 9.14
CA GLU A 5 33.30 6.53 10.09
C GLU A 5 32.99 5.07 10.42
N LYS A 6 31.72 4.68 10.42
CA LYS A 6 31.28 3.32 10.78
C LYS A 6 29.98 2.96 10.10
N VAL A 7 29.90 1.74 9.58
CA VAL A 7 28.66 1.10 9.12
C VAL A 7 28.28 0.00 10.11
N THR A 8 27.03 0.00 10.56
CA THR A 8 26.48 -1.03 11.45
C THR A 8 25.13 -1.48 10.91
N THR A 9 24.97 -2.79 10.72
CA THR A 9 23.66 -3.40 10.44
C THR A 9 22.98 -3.68 11.76
N VAL A 10 21.81 -3.10 12.00
CA VAL A 10 21.09 -3.21 13.27
C VAL A 10 19.85 -4.08 13.19
N ALA A 11 19.27 -4.26 12.00
CA ALA A 11 18.08 -5.08 11.78
C ALA A 11 18.00 -5.54 10.33
N ARG A 12 17.26 -6.63 10.09
CA ARG A 12 16.89 -7.11 8.76
C ARG A 12 15.70 -6.35 8.20
N HIS A 13 15.37 -6.55 6.94
CA HIS A 13 14.35 -5.81 6.22
C HIS A 13 12.97 -5.84 6.92
N HIS A 14 12.40 -7.03 7.13
CA HIS A 14 11.09 -7.16 7.77
C HIS A 14 11.10 -6.82 9.26
N GLU A 15 12.20 -7.09 9.96
CA GLU A 15 12.36 -6.65 11.35
C GLU A 15 12.36 -5.12 11.45
N THR A 16 12.91 -4.43 10.44
CA THR A 16 12.91 -2.98 10.32
C THR A 16 11.50 -2.44 10.12
N HIS A 17 10.72 -3.04 9.20
CA HIS A 17 9.31 -2.72 9.02
C HIS A 17 8.51 -2.91 10.32
N ALA A 18 8.71 -4.04 10.99
CA ALA A 18 8.00 -4.36 12.23
C ALA A 18 8.33 -3.37 13.34
N SER A 19 9.59 -2.98 13.48
CA SER A 19 10.02 -2.00 14.47
C SER A 19 9.44 -0.61 14.19
N ALA A 20 9.50 -0.14 12.93
CA ALA A 20 8.86 1.11 12.54
C ALA A 20 7.38 1.11 12.92
N ALA A 21 6.66 0.09 12.51
CA ALA A 21 5.21 0.01 12.70
C ALA A 21 4.81 -0.11 14.17
N PHE A 22 5.55 -0.90 14.97
CA PHE A 22 5.26 -1.08 16.39
C PHE A 22 5.42 0.22 17.17
N TYR A 23 6.56 0.88 17.05
CA TYR A 23 6.83 2.11 17.80
C TYR A 23 5.99 3.32 17.34
N MET A 24 5.43 3.28 16.13
CA MET A 24 4.45 4.27 15.66
C MET A 24 3.00 3.91 16.04
N SER A 25 2.72 2.67 16.42
CA SER A 25 1.36 2.23 16.76
C SER A 25 0.92 2.75 18.13
N PRO A 26 -0.39 2.80 18.40
CA PRO A 26 -0.90 3.12 19.75
C PRO A 26 -0.86 1.90 20.70
N PHE A 27 -0.37 0.75 20.28
CA PHE A 27 -0.46 -0.50 21.03
C PHE A 27 0.76 -0.76 21.89
N LYS A 28 0.53 -1.20 23.12
CA LYS A 28 1.61 -1.68 24.03
C LYS A 28 1.99 -3.13 23.78
N GLU A 29 1.07 -3.89 23.18
CA GLU A 29 1.25 -5.27 22.77
C GLU A 29 0.52 -5.47 21.45
N ALA A 30 1.14 -6.16 20.50
CA ALA A 30 0.55 -6.42 19.19
C ALA A 30 1.18 -7.63 18.50
N LEU A 31 0.37 -8.31 17.68
CA LEU A 31 0.85 -9.14 16.58
C LEU A 31 1.21 -8.23 15.41
N ILE A 32 2.39 -8.44 14.82
CA ILE A 32 2.87 -7.62 13.71
C ILE A 32 3.10 -8.52 12.51
N VAL A 33 2.41 -8.27 11.42
CA VAL A 33 2.63 -8.94 10.14
C VAL A 33 3.35 -7.98 9.21
N SER A 34 4.57 -8.37 8.83
CA SER A 34 5.39 -7.67 7.85
C SER A 34 5.45 -8.49 6.57
N TYR A 35 4.83 -8.01 5.49
CA TYR A 35 4.76 -8.71 4.21
C TYR A 35 4.99 -7.76 3.04
N ASP A 36 5.92 -8.14 2.14
CA ASP A 36 6.42 -7.29 1.07
C ASP A 36 6.80 -8.10 -0.17
N GLY A 37 7.35 -7.43 -1.18
CA GLY A 37 7.90 -8.07 -2.38
C GLY A 37 9.23 -8.79 -2.17
N GLY A 38 9.89 -8.60 -1.02
CA GLY A 38 11.10 -9.29 -0.62
C GLY A 38 12.02 -8.48 0.27
N GLY A 39 12.89 -9.18 0.97
CA GLY A 39 13.92 -8.64 1.84
C GLY A 39 15.02 -9.67 2.08
N ASP A 40 16.06 -9.30 2.80
CA ASP A 40 17.16 -10.21 3.18
C ASP A 40 16.73 -11.29 4.20
N ASP A 41 15.53 -11.14 4.78
CA ASP A 41 14.91 -12.07 5.72
C ASP A 41 13.59 -12.69 5.19
N GLY A 42 13.39 -12.69 3.86
CA GLY A 42 12.24 -13.31 3.22
C GLY A 42 11.22 -12.33 2.66
N HIS A 43 9.95 -12.74 2.61
CA HIS A 43 8.85 -11.97 2.01
C HIS A 43 7.66 -11.78 2.96
N PHE A 44 7.55 -12.65 3.99
CA PHE A 44 6.43 -12.65 4.94
C PHE A 44 6.91 -13.09 6.32
N ASN A 45 6.92 -12.18 7.25
CA ASN A 45 7.39 -12.42 8.61
C ASN A 45 6.36 -11.97 9.65
N VAL A 46 6.28 -12.69 10.75
CA VAL A 46 5.38 -12.39 11.87
C VAL A 46 6.19 -12.12 13.13
N TYR A 47 5.83 -11.08 13.85
CA TYR A 47 6.51 -10.65 15.06
C TYR A 47 5.52 -10.42 16.21
N ALA A 48 6.01 -10.52 17.44
CA ALA A 48 5.36 -10.00 18.63
C ALA A 48 6.02 -8.67 19.04
N GLY A 49 5.21 -7.64 19.23
CA GLY A 49 5.65 -6.38 19.82
C GLY A 49 5.10 -6.26 21.26
N ASN A 50 5.96 -5.94 22.21
CA ASN A 50 5.57 -5.71 23.61
C ASN A 50 6.59 -4.79 24.32
N LYS A 51 6.53 -4.69 25.67
CA LYS A 51 7.44 -3.89 26.47
C LYS A 51 8.93 -4.26 26.30
N ASP A 52 9.21 -5.48 25.86
CA ASP A 52 10.59 -5.99 25.65
C ASP A 52 11.05 -5.80 24.18
N GLY A 53 10.31 -5.00 23.40
CA GLY A 53 10.58 -4.68 22.00
C GLY A 53 9.87 -5.60 21.00
N VAL A 54 10.40 -5.65 19.78
CA VAL A 54 9.88 -6.46 18.67
C VAL A 54 10.70 -7.75 18.57
N LYS A 55 10.00 -8.90 18.60
CA LYS A 55 10.62 -10.23 18.54
C LYS A 55 10.01 -11.06 17.42
N PRO A 56 10.81 -11.79 16.62
CA PRO A 56 10.28 -12.68 15.58
C PRO A 56 9.48 -13.82 16.21
N LEU A 57 8.35 -14.16 15.58
CA LEU A 57 7.51 -15.31 15.91
C LEU A 57 7.61 -16.37 14.82
N ASP A 58 7.48 -15.95 13.55
CA ASP A 58 7.39 -16.89 12.44
C ASP A 58 7.92 -16.26 11.14
N ASN A 59 8.42 -17.12 10.25
CA ASN A 59 8.79 -16.77 8.88
C ASN A 59 7.98 -17.66 7.94
N ILE A 60 7.05 -17.08 7.20
CA ILE A 60 6.13 -17.81 6.33
C ILE A 60 6.72 -17.89 4.93
N THR A 61 6.83 -19.11 4.41
CA THR A 61 7.19 -19.30 3.00
C THR A 61 6.02 -18.87 2.12
N ALA A 62 6.02 -17.61 1.73
CA ALA A 62 5.01 -16.99 0.88
C ALA A 62 5.57 -15.70 0.27
N ASP A 63 5.15 -15.37 -0.95
CA ASP A 63 5.47 -14.10 -1.61
C ASP A 63 4.19 -13.43 -2.11
N PHE A 64 3.58 -12.66 -1.23
CA PHE A 64 2.36 -11.91 -1.55
C PHE A 64 2.64 -10.71 -2.45
N GLY A 65 3.74 -10.00 -2.20
CA GLY A 65 4.08 -8.78 -2.94
C GLY A 65 4.44 -9.08 -4.39
N GLY A 66 5.41 -9.96 -4.60
CA GLY A 66 5.84 -10.38 -5.93
C GLY A 66 4.75 -11.14 -6.68
N GLY A 67 4.05 -12.05 -6.01
CA GLY A 67 2.95 -12.80 -6.61
C GLY A 67 1.81 -11.89 -7.09
N TYR A 68 1.40 -10.91 -6.28
CA TYR A 68 0.34 -9.98 -6.66
C TYR A 68 0.77 -9.02 -7.78
N LEU A 69 2.02 -8.59 -7.78
CA LEU A 69 2.61 -7.81 -8.86
C LEU A 69 2.55 -8.59 -10.17
N LEU A 70 2.94 -9.87 -10.16
CA LEU A 70 2.89 -10.73 -11.35
C LEU A 70 1.47 -10.96 -11.84
N CYS A 71 0.48 -11.13 -10.95
CA CYS A 71 -0.92 -11.14 -11.37
C CYS A 71 -1.30 -9.87 -12.12
N GLY A 72 -0.80 -8.70 -11.67
CA GLY A 72 -1.00 -7.43 -12.36
C GLY A 72 -0.36 -7.38 -13.75
N SER A 73 0.77 -8.05 -13.96
CA SER A 73 1.43 -8.11 -15.26
C SER A 73 0.65 -8.90 -16.31
N LEU A 74 -0.26 -9.78 -15.90
CA LEU A 74 -1.09 -10.57 -16.81
C LEU A 74 -2.24 -9.78 -17.44
N VAL A 75 -2.56 -8.60 -16.90
CA VAL A 75 -3.74 -7.82 -17.31
C VAL A 75 -3.31 -6.57 -18.08
N ARG A 76 -3.81 -6.43 -19.30
CA ARG A 76 -3.44 -5.37 -20.24
C ARG A 76 -3.65 -3.96 -19.64
N GLU A 77 -4.83 -3.69 -19.10
CA GLU A 77 -5.18 -2.38 -18.55
C GLU A 77 -4.28 -1.96 -17.39
N VAL A 78 -3.69 -2.95 -16.71
CA VAL A 78 -2.75 -2.75 -15.61
C VAL A 78 -1.33 -2.55 -16.14
N ALA A 79 -0.88 -3.41 -17.05
CA ALA A 79 0.52 -3.48 -17.50
C ALA A 79 0.86 -2.44 -18.59
N GLU A 80 0.07 -2.33 -19.66
CA GLU A 80 0.38 -1.56 -20.87
C GLU A 80 0.72 -0.09 -20.62
N LYS A 81 0.03 0.57 -19.69
CA LYS A 81 0.27 1.98 -19.33
C LYS A 81 1.13 2.17 -18.09
N SER A 82 1.73 1.11 -17.59
CA SER A 82 2.60 1.21 -16.42
C SER A 82 4.02 1.60 -16.82
N ARG A 83 4.55 2.62 -16.15
CA ARG A 83 5.94 3.07 -16.35
C ARG A 83 6.92 2.35 -15.43
N HIS A 84 6.41 1.67 -14.43
CA HIS A 84 7.20 0.98 -13.41
C HIS A 84 6.43 -0.21 -12.85
N GLN A 85 7.10 -1.34 -12.69
CA GLN A 85 6.48 -2.59 -12.22
C GLN A 85 5.80 -2.47 -10.85
N LEU A 86 6.34 -1.69 -9.92
CA LEU A 86 5.72 -1.50 -8.58
C LEU A 86 4.34 -0.82 -8.64
N ALA A 87 3.97 -0.20 -9.78
CA ALA A 87 2.64 0.36 -9.95
C ALA A 87 1.56 -0.72 -10.22
N LEU A 88 1.95 -1.92 -10.65
CA LEU A 88 1.05 -2.99 -11.07
C LEU A 88 0.11 -3.41 -9.93
N SER A 89 0.64 -3.64 -8.73
CA SER A 89 -0.15 -4.08 -7.57
C SER A 89 -1.28 -3.11 -7.22
N GLY A 90 -0.97 -1.80 -7.11
CA GLY A 90 -1.98 -0.78 -6.80
C GLY A 90 -3.02 -0.58 -7.91
N LYS A 91 -2.63 -0.83 -9.18
CA LYS A 91 -3.55 -0.79 -10.32
C LYS A 91 -4.45 -2.02 -10.36
N LEU A 92 -3.90 -3.22 -10.14
CA LEU A 92 -4.66 -4.47 -10.07
C LEU A 92 -5.73 -4.39 -8.98
N MET A 93 -5.36 -3.92 -7.77
CA MET A 93 -6.28 -3.69 -6.67
C MET A 93 -7.42 -2.73 -7.03
N GLY A 94 -7.14 -1.67 -7.83
CA GLY A 94 -8.19 -0.76 -8.30
C GLY A 94 -9.10 -1.38 -9.36
N LEU A 95 -8.55 -2.23 -10.23
CA LEU A 95 -9.29 -2.86 -11.33
C LEU A 95 -10.19 -4.00 -10.85
N CYS A 96 -9.81 -4.71 -9.80
CA CYS A 96 -10.57 -5.87 -9.30
C CYS A 96 -12.03 -5.57 -8.96
N ALA A 97 -12.37 -4.30 -8.66
CA ALA A 97 -13.73 -3.86 -8.37
C ALA A 97 -14.68 -3.94 -9.60
N TYR A 98 -14.15 -4.10 -10.80
CA TYR A 98 -14.92 -4.17 -12.05
C TYR A 98 -15.06 -5.59 -12.59
N GLY A 99 -14.42 -6.57 -11.95
CA GLY A 99 -14.47 -7.98 -12.28
C GLY A 99 -15.31 -8.81 -11.32
N LYS A 100 -15.50 -10.06 -11.69
CA LYS A 100 -16.08 -11.09 -10.84
C LYS A 100 -15.07 -12.20 -10.63
N SER A 101 -14.82 -12.59 -9.39
CA SER A 101 -13.91 -13.68 -9.09
C SER A 101 -14.36 -14.99 -9.74
N ILE A 102 -13.42 -15.71 -10.35
CA ILE A 102 -13.61 -17.00 -10.99
C ILE A 102 -13.28 -18.08 -9.95
N GLU A 103 -14.26 -18.52 -9.18
CA GLU A 103 -14.07 -19.40 -8.02
C GLU A 103 -13.18 -20.63 -8.30
N LYS A 104 -13.35 -21.29 -9.46
CA LYS A 104 -12.54 -22.44 -9.85
C LYS A 104 -11.03 -22.15 -9.98
N HIS A 105 -10.63 -20.89 -10.14
CA HIS A 105 -9.24 -20.46 -10.29
C HIS A 105 -8.62 -19.98 -8.96
N VAL A 106 -9.45 -19.60 -8.00
CA VAL A 106 -8.99 -19.08 -6.70
C VAL A 106 -7.99 -19.99 -6.01
N PRO A 107 -8.19 -21.32 -5.91
CA PRO A 107 -7.23 -22.21 -5.23
C PRO A 107 -5.82 -22.16 -5.85
N ALA A 108 -5.71 -22.14 -7.18
CA ALA A 108 -4.41 -22.12 -7.84
C ALA A 108 -3.69 -20.76 -7.66
N PHE A 109 -4.43 -19.64 -7.64
CA PHE A 109 -3.85 -18.35 -7.30
C PHE A 109 -3.44 -18.28 -5.82
N GLN A 110 -4.19 -18.94 -4.91
CA GLN A 110 -3.79 -19.04 -3.50
C GLN A 110 -2.47 -19.82 -3.35
N GLU A 111 -2.36 -21.00 -3.96
CA GLU A 111 -1.13 -21.81 -3.94
C GLU A 111 0.04 -21.03 -4.53
N PHE A 112 -0.19 -20.25 -5.59
CA PHE A 112 0.85 -19.42 -6.21
C PHE A 112 1.47 -18.41 -5.25
N PHE A 113 0.73 -17.84 -4.29
CA PHE A 113 1.30 -16.96 -3.28
C PHE A 113 2.23 -17.69 -2.30
N PHE A 114 2.08 -19.00 -2.14
CA PHE A 114 2.92 -19.79 -1.23
C PHE A 114 4.12 -20.44 -1.93
N ASP A 115 3.93 -21.02 -3.12
CA ASP A 115 4.97 -21.80 -3.79
C ASP A 115 5.61 -21.11 -5.01
N ARG A 116 4.98 -20.03 -5.51
CA ARG A 116 5.39 -19.31 -6.73
C ARG A 116 5.48 -20.22 -7.97
N ASP A 117 4.71 -21.30 -8.01
CA ASP A 117 4.69 -22.22 -9.15
C ASP A 117 3.95 -21.62 -10.35
N TYR A 118 4.70 -20.95 -11.19
CA TYR A 118 4.21 -20.35 -12.44
C TYR A 118 3.58 -21.37 -13.41
N LYS A 119 3.92 -22.67 -13.30
CA LYS A 119 3.32 -23.71 -14.13
C LYS A 119 1.84 -23.88 -13.83
N LYS A 120 1.45 -23.75 -12.58
CA LYS A 120 0.05 -23.76 -12.17
C LYS A 120 -0.71 -22.58 -12.76
N LEU A 121 -0.18 -21.37 -12.68
CA LEU A 121 -0.77 -20.20 -13.34
C LEU A 121 -0.78 -20.35 -14.87
N ALA A 122 0.29 -20.85 -15.48
CA ALA A 122 0.36 -21.07 -16.92
C ALA A 122 -0.74 -22.01 -17.42
N PHE A 123 -1.00 -23.10 -16.70
CA PHE A 123 -2.08 -24.01 -17.02
C PHE A 123 -3.45 -23.32 -17.02
N LEU A 124 -3.70 -22.48 -16.04
CA LEU A 124 -4.95 -21.72 -15.91
C LEU A 124 -5.09 -20.61 -16.94
N THR A 125 -4.00 -19.93 -17.23
CA THR A 125 -4.01 -18.72 -18.05
C THR A 125 -3.77 -19.01 -19.53
N LYS A 126 -3.52 -20.28 -19.93
CA LYS A 126 -3.15 -20.69 -21.29
C LYS A 126 -1.89 -20.00 -21.82
N LEU A 127 -1.06 -19.45 -20.94
CA LEU A 127 0.20 -18.82 -21.30
C LEU A 127 1.19 -19.83 -21.87
N PRO A 128 1.91 -19.52 -22.96
CA PRO A 128 3.05 -20.32 -23.39
C PRO A 128 4.10 -20.34 -22.27
N LEU A 129 4.52 -21.51 -21.80
CA LEU A 129 5.52 -21.66 -20.72
C LEU A 129 6.78 -20.83 -20.95
N LYS A 130 7.21 -20.66 -22.20
CA LYS A 130 8.38 -19.84 -22.56
C LYS A 130 8.28 -18.36 -22.16
N ASN A 131 7.08 -17.83 -21.95
CA ASN A 131 6.88 -16.44 -21.52
C ASN A 131 6.92 -16.30 -19.99
N ILE A 132 6.99 -17.44 -19.27
CA ILE A 132 6.96 -17.48 -17.81
C ILE A 132 8.34 -17.87 -17.22
N GLU A 133 9.31 -18.27 -18.07
CA GLU A 133 10.65 -18.67 -17.61
C GLU A 133 11.36 -17.57 -16.81
N ASP A 134 11.04 -16.31 -17.10
CA ASP A 134 11.48 -15.17 -16.29
C ASP A 134 10.40 -14.09 -16.24
N PRO A 135 9.41 -14.22 -15.35
CA PRO A 135 8.30 -13.27 -15.24
C PRO A 135 8.75 -11.86 -14.82
N TRP A 136 9.96 -11.72 -14.31
CA TRP A 136 10.56 -10.43 -13.95
C TRP A 136 11.23 -9.72 -15.12
N LYS A 137 11.55 -10.44 -16.20
CA LYS A 137 12.31 -9.90 -17.31
C LYS A 137 11.57 -8.78 -18.05
N ASN A 138 10.26 -8.94 -18.28
CA ASN A 138 9.42 -7.92 -18.93
C ASN A 138 7.99 -7.93 -18.35
N PRO A 139 7.80 -7.63 -17.07
CA PRO A 139 6.49 -7.72 -16.43
C PRO A 139 5.44 -6.77 -17.02
N LEU A 140 5.85 -5.76 -17.80
CA LEU A 140 4.94 -4.80 -18.44
C LEU A 140 4.50 -5.23 -19.85
N GLU A 141 5.10 -6.27 -20.43
CA GLU A 141 4.85 -6.73 -21.80
C GLU A 141 4.22 -8.14 -21.88
N ASN A 142 4.02 -8.78 -20.72
CA ASN A 142 3.58 -10.18 -20.63
C ASN A 142 2.06 -10.34 -20.42
N TRP A 143 1.28 -9.29 -20.63
CA TRP A 143 -0.17 -9.36 -20.45
C TRP A 143 -0.83 -10.30 -21.50
N VAL A 144 -1.86 -10.99 -21.06
CA VAL A 144 -2.60 -11.98 -21.84
C VAL A 144 -4.11 -11.79 -21.76
N PHE A 145 -4.57 -11.12 -20.69
CA PHE A 145 -5.98 -10.86 -20.46
C PHE A 145 -6.29 -9.38 -20.67
N GLU A 146 -7.43 -9.12 -21.29
CA GLU A 146 -7.93 -7.76 -21.52
C GLU A 146 -9.45 -7.70 -21.36
N GLY A 147 -9.99 -6.50 -21.19
CA GLY A 147 -11.42 -6.28 -21.01
C GLY A 147 -11.98 -7.05 -19.81
N GLN A 148 -13.19 -7.59 -19.96
CA GLN A 148 -13.87 -8.26 -18.85
C GLN A 148 -13.09 -9.45 -18.30
N GLU A 149 -12.41 -10.23 -19.15
CA GLU A 149 -11.58 -11.35 -18.70
C GLU A 149 -10.42 -10.87 -17.82
N GLY A 150 -9.78 -9.77 -18.19
CA GLY A 150 -8.74 -9.12 -17.37
C GLY A 150 -9.28 -8.62 -16.03
N TYR A 151 -10.49 -8.05 -16.00
CA TYR A 151 -11.13 -7.60 -14.76
C TYR A 151 -11.46 -8.78 -13.84
N ASP A 152 -11.95 -9.88 -14.41
CA ASP A 152 -12.29 -11.10 -13.65
C ASP A 152 -11.02 -11.78 -13.09
N ILE A 153 -9.91 -11.76 -13.82
CA ILE A 153 -8.60 -12.20 -13.32
C ILE A 153 -8.11 -11.29 -12.19
N ALA A 154 -8.29 -9.97 -12.31
CA ALA A 154 -7.93 -9.05 -11.23
C ALA A 154 -8.74 -9.33 -9.95
N ALA A 155 -10.05 -9.56 -10.09
CA ALA A 155 -10.93 -9.92 -8.97
C ALA A 155 -10.53 -11.28 -8.35
N THR A 156 -10.19 -12.27 -9.19
CA THR A 156 -9.76 -13.60 -8.76
C THR A 156 -8.45 -13.53 -7.98
N ALA A 157 -7.47 -12.78 -8.49
CA ALA A 157 -6.19 -12.59 -7.81
C ALA A 157 -6.35 -11.88 -6.46
N GLN A 158 -7.23 -10.86 -6.37
CA GLN A 158 -7.53 -10.18 -5.11
C GLN A 158 -8.18 -11.12 -4.10
N GLU A 159 -9.18 -11.90 -4.50
CA GLU A 159 -9.84 -12.85 -3.61
C GLU A 159 -8.88 -13.95 -3.13
N ALA A 160 -8.06 -14.46 -4.03
CA ALA A 160 -7.04 -15.47 -3.68
C ALA A 160 -6.00 -14.91 -2.70
N PHE A 161 -5.56 -13.66 -2.90
CA PHE A 161 -4.68 -12.95 -1.98
C PHE A 161 -5.29 -12.86 -0.58
N GLU A 162 -6.55 -12.46 -0.50
CA GLU A 162 -7.28 -12.33 0.76
C GLU A 162 -7.42 -13.68 1.47
N ARG A 163 -7.89 -14.73 0.77
CA ARG A 163 -8.04 -16.08 1.34
C ARG A 163 -6.69 -16.64 1.80
N ALA A 164 -5.63 -16.45 1.01
CA ALA A 164 -4.28 -16.86 1.39
C ALA A 164 -3.80 -16.11 2.65
N PHE A 165 -3.99 -14.78 2.70
CA PHE A 165 -3.63 -13.97 3.86
C PHE A 165 -4.37 -14.40 5.12
N PHE A 166 -5.69 -14.60 5.04
CA PHE A 166 -6.50 -15.03 6.18
C PHE A 166 -6.11 -16.41 6.66
N SER A 167 -5.78 -17.36 5.77
CA SER A 167 -5.30 -18.69 6.16
C SER A 167 -4.01 -18.66 7.00
N VAL A 168 -3.20 -17.62 6.84
CA VAL A 168 -2.03 -17.37 7.70
C VAL A 168 -2.46 -16.69 9.00
N LEU A 169 -3.30 -15.64 8.91
CA LEU A 169 -3.73 -14.87 10.08
C LEU A 169 -4.51 -15.69 11.10
N ASP A 170 -5.30 -16.66 10.65
CA ASP A 170 -6.11 -17.56 11.50
C ASP A 170 -5.27 -18.49 12.39
N ARG A 171 -3.96 -18.56 12.21
CA ARG A 171 -3.06 -19.31 13.07
C ARG A 171 -2.74 -18.57 14.39
N TYR A 172 -3.08 -17.28 14.48
CA TYR A 172 -2.71 -16.40 15.60
C TYR A 172 -3.94 -15.97 16.38
N ASP A 173 -3.74 -15.65 17.67
CA ASP A 173 -4.82 -15.18 18.55
C ASP A 173 -5.53 -13.94 17.99
N PRO A 174 -6.84 -14.02 17.70
CA PRO A 174 -7.60 -12.91 17.16
C PRO A 174 -7.82 -11.75 18.16
N ASN A 175 -7.60 -11.97 19.46
CA ASN A 175 -7.81 -10.95 20.50
C ASN A 175 -6.64 -9.98 20.66
N VAL A 176 -5.47 -10.33 20.14
CA VAL A 176 -4.29 -9.44 20.18
C VAL A 176 -4.41 -8.36 19.10
N PRO A 177 -4.18 -7.07 19.39
CA PRO A 177 -4.12 -6.02 18.37
C PRO A 177 -3.20 -6.38 17.21
N LEU A 178 -3.59 -6.01 15.98
CA LEU A 178 -2.84 -6.33 14.77
C LEU A 178 -2.17 -5.09 14.18
N ILE A 179 -0.94 -5.25 13.77
CA ILE A 179 -0.21 -4.27 12.97
C ILE A 179 0.14 -4.91 11.62
N LEU A 180 -0.20 -4.24 10.52
CA LEU A 180 0.19 -4.63 9.17
C LEU A 180 1.22 -3.66 8.62
N THR A 181 2.33 -4.17 8.09
CA THR A 181 3.43 -3.38 7.53
C THR A 181 4.09 -4.11 6.36
N GLY A 182 5.05 -3.47 5.67
CA GLY A 182 5.53 -3.89 4.35
C GLY A 182 4.64 -3.33 3.23
N GLY A 183 5.08 -3.39 1.98
CA GLY A 183 4.36 -2.84 0.83
C GLY A 183 2.97 -3.44 0.63
N CYS A 184 2.77 -4.70 0.99
CA CYS A 184 1.46 -5.38 0.91
C CYS A 184 0.43 -4.80 1.88
N ALA A 185 0.84 -4.14 2.96
CA ALA A 185 -0.07 -3.44 3.88
C ALA A 185 -0.78 -2.24 3.23
N LEU A 186 -0.38 -1.84 2.01
CA LEU A 186 -1.11 -0.89 1.19
C LEU A 186 -2.35 -1.49 0.50
N ASN A 187 -2.60 -2.80 0.65
CA ASN A 187 -3.83 -3.43 0.16
C ASN A 187 -4.99 -3.09 1.10
N VAL A 188 -5.70 -2.01 0.77
CA VAL A 188 -6.79 -1.49 1.61
C VAL A 188 -8.00 -2.42 1.67
N LEU A 189 -8.19 -3.31 0.69
CA LEU A 189 -9.28 -4.29 0.67
C LEU A 189 -9.06 -5.36 1.74
N VAL A 190 -7.84 -5.87 1.87
CA VAL A 190 -7.47 -6.78 2.97
C VAL A 190 -7.63 -6.08 4.31
N ASN A 191 -7.13 -4.85 4.44
CA ASN A 191 -7.17 -4.10 5.69
C ASN A 191 -8.62 -3.89 6.17
N GLU A 192 -9.53 -3.55 5.25
CA GLU A 192 -10.96 -3.40 5.55
C GLU A 192 -11.60 -4.74 5.98
N LYS A 193 -11.31 -5.83 5.28
CA LYS A 193 -11.81 -7.16 5.65
C LYS A 193 -11.28 -7.62 7.01
N VAL A 194 -10.01 -7.37 7.32
CA VAL A 194 -9.46 -7.63 8.66
C VAL A 194 -10.27 -6.91 9.73
N LYS A 195 -10.52 -5.62 9.52
CA LYS A 195 -11.31 -4.81 10.47
C LYS A 195 -12.74 -5.33 10.63
N CYS A 196 -13.41 -5.67 9.52
CA CYS A 196 -14.80 -6.10 9.55
C CYS A 196 -14.98 -7.53 10.09
N LEU A 197 -14.10 -8.47 9.74
CA LEU A 197 -14.27 -9.90 10.08
C LEU A 197 -13.78 -10.23 11.49
N TYR A 198 -12.66 -9.63 11.92
CA TYR A 198 -12.05 -9.97 13.22
C TYR A 198 -12.42 -9.01 14.33
N ASN A 199 -13.01 -7.85 14.00
CA ASN A 199 -13.35 -6.80 14.97
C ASN A 199 -12.20 -6.48 15.96
N ARG A 200 -10.95 -6.65 15.53
CA ARG A 200 -9.76 -6.44 16.34
C ARG A 200 -9.13 -5.09 16.05
N PRO A 201 -8.49 -4.45 17.03
CA PRO A 201 -7.76 -3.22 16.79
C PRO A 201 -6.69 -3.44 15.71
N LEU A 202 -6.76 -2.63 14.65
CA LEU A 202 -5.84 -2.68 13.50
C LEU A 202 -5.08 -1.37 13.36
N TYR A 203 -3.79 -1.45 13.16
CA TYR A 203 -2.94 -0.32 12.81
C TYR A 203 -2.12 -0.62 11.56
N VAL A 204 -2.08 0.34 10.64
CA VAL A 204 -1.18 0.37 9.48
C VAL A 204 -0.43 1.70 9.55
N PRO A 205 0.91 1.69 9.60
CA PRO A 205 1.67 2.93 9.71
C PRO A 205 1.49 3.81 8.46
N PRO A 206 1.69 5.13 8.56
CA PRO A 206 1.52 6.04 7.43
C PRO A 206 2.49 5.75 6.27
N ASN A 207 3.62 5.12 6.56
CA ASN A 207 4.63 4.71 5.59
C ASN A 207 5.00 3.24 5.76
N PRO A 208 4.11 2.28 5.37
CA PRO A 208 4.31 0.87 5.66
C PRO A 208 5.34 0.20 4.74
N HIS A 209 5.63 0.76 3.56
CA HIS A 209 6.56 0.21 2.57
C HIS A 209 8.02 0.65 2.84
N ASP A 210 8.96 0.30 1.96
CA ASP A 210 10.40 0.56 2.09
C ASP A 210 10.80 2.01 2.39
N GLY A 211 9.95 2.97 2.01
CA GLY A 211 10.14 4.37 2.40
C GLY A 211 10.16 4.61 3.91
N GLY A 212 9.67 3.67 4.71
CA GLY A 212 9.69 3.70 6.17
C GLY A 212 10.90 3.05 6.83
N LEU A 213 11.74 2.33 6.07
CA LEU A 213 12.85 1.53 6.61
C LEU A 213 13.88 2.36 7.40
N SER A 214 14.18 3.58 6.96
CA SER A 214 15.11 4.46 7.68
C SER A 214 14.67 4.75 9.13
N LEU A 215 13.35 4.91 9.34
CA LEU A 215 12.78 5.07 10.68
C LEU A 215 12.83 3.76 11.48
N GLY A 216 12.57 2.64 10.83
CA GLY A 216 12.66 1.34 11.47
C GLY A 216 14.07 1.01 11.96
N HIS A 217 15.09 1.30 11.16
CA HIS A 217 16.48 1.19 11.58
C HIS A 217 16.80 2.09 12.77
N LEU A 218 16.31 3.34 12.74
CA LEU A 218 16.49 4.27 13.85
C LEU A 218 15.83 3.75 15.13
N PHE A 219 14.57 3.30 15.03
CA PHE A 219 13.83 2.77 16.18
C PHE A 219 14.42 1.48 16.72
N ARG A 220 14.93 0.61 15.84
CA ARG A 220 15.63 -0.60 16.28
C ARG A 220 16.96 -0.29 16.99
N TYR A 221 17.65 0.73 16.55
CA TYR A 221 18.90 1.18 17.17
C TYR A 221 18.68 1.91 18.49
N LYS A 222 17.63 2.76 18.59
CA LYS A 222 17.38 3.61 19.76
C LYS A 222 16.33 3.06 20.72
N GLU A 223 15.51 2.12 20.28
CA GLU A 223 14.41 1.51 21.05
C GLU A 223 13.60 2.56 21.83
N PRO A 224 12.69 3.27 21.16
CA PRO A 224 11.93 4.35 21.79
C PRO A 224 11.17 3.86 23.03
N THR A 225 11.23 4.60 24.12
CA THR A 225 10.50 4.29 25.36
C THR A 225 9.04 4.70 25.33
N LYS A 226 8.61 5.39 24.26
CA LYS A 226 7.24 5.85 24.01
C LYS A 226 6.89 5.63 22.55
N GLN A 227 5.61 5.42 22.29
CA GLN A 227 5.08 5.49 20.92
C GLN A 227 5.33 6.88 20.33
N VAL A 228 5.63 6.91 19.03
CA VAL A 228 6.01 8.13 18.30
C VAL A 228 5.06 8.33 17.14
N ASP A 229 4.19 9.32 17.21
CA ASP A 229 3.37 9.70 16.05
C ASP A 229 4.16 10.64 15.14
N ILE A 230 4.45 10.19 13.95
CA ILE A 230 5.16 10.96 12.90
C ILE A 230 4.27 11.23 11.68
N THR A 231 2.99 10.93 11.76
CA THR A 231 2.06 11.00 10.61
C THR A 231 2.16 12.34 9.89
N TYR A 232 2.28 13.44 10.63
CA TYR A 232 2.38 14.80 10.09
C TYR A 232 3.73 15.46 10.43
N SER A 233 4.81 14.72 10.27
CA SER A 233 6.19 15.22 10.54
C SER A 233 6.98 15.53 9.27
N GLY A 234 6.29 15.65 8.12
CA GLY A 234 6.92 16.07 6.88
C GLY A 234 7.19 17.59 6.82
N LEU A 235 7.49 18.07 5.64
CA LEU A 235 7.83 19.50 5.46
C LEU A 235 6.60 20.40 5.71
N PRO A 236 6.77 21.51 6.45
CA PRO A 236 5.71 22.48 6.64
C PRO A 236 5.38 23.19 5.32
N LEU A 237 4.12 23.60 5.16
CA LEU A 237 3.69 24.42 4.03
C LEU A 237 4.45 25.75 3.97
N LEU A 238 4.52 26.41 5.11
CA LEU A 238 5.19 27.70 5.27
C LEU A 238 6.43 27.51 6.14
N ASN A 239 7.60 27.69 5.55
CA ASN A 239 8.85 27.76 6.30
C ASN A 239 9.18 29.23 6.68
N LYS A 240 10.18 29.41 7.54
CA LYS A 240 10.60 30.75 8.01
C LYS A 240 11.02 31.73 6.89
N ARG A 241 11.32 31.22 5.68
CA ARG A 241 11.76 32.00 4.52
C ARG A 241 10.62 32.26 3.54
N THR A 242 9.40 31.74 3.77
CA THR A 242 8.28 31.90 2.85
C THR A 242 7.70 33.31 3.00
N ASP A 243 7.80 34.12 1.94
CA ASP A 243 7.12 35.41 1.86
C ASP A 243 5.67 35.20 1.41
N LEU A 244 4.77 35.08 2.39
CA LEU A 244 3.35 34.88 2.12
C LEU A 244 2.75 36.08 1.35
N LYS A 245 3.18 37.32 1.63
CA LYS A 245 2.66 38.50 0.95
C LYS A 245 2.99 38.48 -0.53
N PHE A 246 4.21 38.07 -0.89
CA PHE A 246 4.61 37.91 -2.30
C PHE A 246 3.69 36.88 -3.00
N TYR A 247 3.42 35.71 -2.40
CA TYR A 247 2.58 34.70 -3.03
C TYR A 247 1.12 35.12 -3.10
N VAL A 248 0.59 35.80 -2.07
CA VAL A 248 -0.76 36.36 -2.09
C VAL A 248 -0.93 37.32 -3.26
N ALA A 249 0.01 38.25 -3.45
CA ALA A 249 -0.03 39.21 -4.56
C ALA A 249 0.16 38.50 -5.92
N LYS A 250 1.14 37.61 -6.04
CA LYS A 250 1.45 36.88 -7.28
C LYS A 250 0.28 36.07 -7.82
N TYR A 251 -0.48 35.42 -6.94
CA TYR A 251 -1.58 34.53 -7.32
C TYR A 251 -2.96 35.12 -7.08
N ASN A 252 -3.03 36.43 -6.74
CA ASN A 252 -4.29 37.11 -6.38
C ASN A 252 -5.13 36.32 -5.38
N ALA A 253 -4.44 35.81 -4.34
CA ALA A 253 -5.06 34.93 -3.34
C ALA A 253 -5.92 35.74 -2.35
N THR A 254 -7.05 35.18 -1.97
CA THR A 254 -7.97 35.78 -1.00
C THR A 254 -8.07 34.88 0.22
N LYS A 255 -8.37 35.49 1.37
CA LYS A 255 -8.66 34.75 2.59
C LYS A 255 -10.08 34.21 2.51
N VAL A 256 -10.24 32.91 2.75
CA VAL A 256 -11.55 32.23 2.75
C VAL A 256 -11.83 31.55 4.10
N THR A 257 -13.10 31.40 4.42
CA THR A 257 -13.59 30.67 5.59
C THR A 257 -13.82 29.20 5.27
N LYS A 258 -13.94 28.35 6.28
CA LYS A 258 -14.33 26.95 6.10
C LYS A 258 -15.69 26.79 5.43
N LYS A 259 -16.62 27.73 5.71
CA LYS A 259 -17.95 27.75 5.09
C LYS A 259 -17.86 28.01 3.59
N GLU A 260 -17.10 28.99 3.16
CA GLU A 260 -16.87 29.29 1.74
C GLU A 260 -16.19 28.12 1.00
N ILE A 261 -15.22 27.43 1.65
CA ILE A 261 -14.64 26.20 1.10
C ILE A 261 -15.71 25.13 0.89
N ALA A 262 -16.60 24.91 1.86
CA ALA A 262 -17.67 23.93 1.77
C ALA A 262 -18.69 24.31 0.66
N GLU A 263 -18.99 25.60 0.51
CA GLU A 263 -19.85 26.09 -0.58
C GLU A 263 -19.22 25.85 -1.95
N LEU A 264 -17.92 26.15 -2.11
CA LEU A 264 -17.22 25.84 -3.35
C LEU A 264 -17.24 24.36 -3.72
N ILE A 265 -17.09 23.46 -2.73
CA ILE A 265 -17.18 22.02 -2.96
C ILE A 265 -18.60 21.65 -3.40
N LYS A 266 -19.62 22.15 -2.71
CA LYS A 266 -21.04 21.94 -3.05
C LYS A 266 -21.39 22.45 -4.46
N ASP A 267 -20.75 23.54 -4.90
CA ASP A 267 -20.86 24.08 -6.25
C ASP A 267 -20.07 23.27 -7.31
N GLY A 268 -19.59 22.09 -6.96
CA GLY A 268 -18.89 21.19 -7.87
C GLY A 268 -17.42 21.53 -8.14
N LYS A 269 -16.81 22.44 -7.36
CA LYS A 269 -15.40 22.77 -7.52
C LYS A 269 -14.51 21.65 -6.95
N ILE A 270 -13.40 21.41 -7.63
CA ILE A 270 -12.34 20.51 -7.18
C ILE A 270 -11.28 21.37 -6.54
N LEU A 271 -10.97 21.10 -5.27
CA LEU A 271 -10.04 21.89 -4.47
C LEU A 271 -8.81 21.06 -4.07
N GLY A 272 -7.63 21.65 -4.18
CA GLY A 272 -6.42 21.14 -3.53
C GLY A 272 -6.31 21.74 -2.12
N LEU A 273 -6.34 20.89 -1.09
CA LEU A 273 -6.10 21.31 0.29
C LEU A 273 -4.66 21.10 0.67
N VAL A 274 -4.03 22.16 1.20
CA VAL A 274 -2.70 22.13 1.80
C VAL A 274 -2.79 22.76 3.17
N TYR A 275 -2.47 21.97 4.21
CA TYR A 275 -2.64 22.38 5.60
C TYR A 275 -1.46 21.86 6.45
N GLY A 276 -0.99 22.66 7.41
CA GLY A 276 0.06 22.27 8.35
C GLY A 276 1.28 21.59 7.73
N ASP A 277 1.84 20.65 8.45
CA ASP A 277 2.96 19.82 7.99
C ASP A 277 2.48 18.68 7.08
N SER A 278 3.30 18.25 6.11
CA SER A 278 2.92 17.18 5.21
C SER A 278 2.91 15.82 5.91
N GLU A 279 2.11 14.92 5.37
CA GLU A 279 2.09 13.53 5.78
C GLU A 279 3.43 12.85 5.45
N VAL A 280 3.85 11.92 6.31
CA VAL A 280 4.92 10.96 6.03
C VAL A 280 4.31 9.75 5.34
N GLY A 281 4.81 9.39 4.16
CA GLY A 281 4.33 8.22 3.44
C GLY A 281 3.64 8.53 2.11
N PRO A 282 3.16 7.48 1.40
CA PRO A 282 2.70 7.59 0.02
C PRO A 282 1.25 8.08 -0.12
N ARG A 283 0.53 8.31 0.96
CA ARG A 283 -0.89 8.66 0.95
C ARG A 283 -1.14 10.05 1.50
N ALA A 284 -2.10 10.76 0.91
CA ALA A 284 -2.68 11.95 1.49
C ALA A 284 -3.59 11.54 2.66
N LEU A 285 -3.42 12.21 3.80
CA LEU A 285 -4.16 11.95 5.05
C LEU A 285 -4.85 13.22 5.57
N GLY A 286 -5.15 14.17 4.68
CA GLY A 286 -5.86 15.40 4.99
C GLY A 286 -5.04 16.68 4.77
N ASN A 287 -3.73 16.64 4.96
CA ASN A 287 -2.89 17.85 4.86
C ASN A 287 -2.42 18.16 3.43
N ARG A 288 -2.48 17.19 2.52
CA ARG A 288 -2.13 17.32 1.08
C ARG A 288 -3.15 16.57 0.24
N SER A 289 -4.40 17.03 0.26
CA SER A 289 -5.54 16.30 -0.28
C SER A 289 -6.22 17.03 -1.42
N ILE A 290 -6.83 16.28 -2.35
CA ILE A 290 -7.79 16.79 -3.32
C ILE A 290 -9.18 16.46 -2.77
N VAL A 291 -10.05 17.44 -2.71
CA VAL A 291 -11.42 17.30 -2.22
C VAL A 291 -12.42 17.83 -3.24
N CYS A 292 -13.56 17.17 -3.33
CA CYS A 292 -14.66 17.52 -4.22
C CYS A 292 -15.98 16.93 -3.69
N ASP A 293 -17.11 17.25 -4.33
CA ASP A 293 -18.40 16.66 -3.99
C ASP A 293 -18.51 15.23 -4.53
N PRO A 294 -18.65 14.20 -3.67
CA PRO A 294 -18.81 12.81 -4.10
C PRO A 294 -20.18 12.50 -4.70
N ASN A 295 -21.17 13.39 -4.56
CA ASN A 295 -22.52 13.20 -5.12
C ASN A 295 -22.59 13.50 -6.63
N ILE A 296 -21.55 14.09 -7.21
CA ILE A 296 -21.47 14.32 -8.65
C ILE A 296 -21.08 13.00 -9.32
N ALA A 297 -22.01 12.41 -10.10
CA ALA A 297 -21.86 11.08 -10.67
C ALA A 297 -20.54 10.85 -11.44
N ASP A 298 -20.14 11.82 -12.26
CA ASP A 298 -18.93 11.70 -13.10
C ASP A 298 -17.66 12.20 -12.41
N MET A 299 -17.70 12.54 -11.12
CA MET A 299 -16.57 13.18 -10.44
C MET A 299 -15.30 12.31 -10.44
N LYS A 300 -15.45 10.99 -10.29
CA LYS A 300 -14.31 10.06 -10.39
C LYS A 300 -13.61 10.15 -11.75
N ASP A 301 -14.39 10.18 -12.84
CA ASP A 301 -13.86 10.22 -14.20
C ASP A 301 -13.25 11.58 -14.52
N ILE A 302 -13.85 12.67 -14.04
CA ILE A 302 -13.27 14.01 -14.12
C ILE A 302 -11.94 14.08 -13.40
N LEU A 303 -11.85 13.56 -12.18
CA LEU A 303 -10.61 13.55 -11.40
C LEU A 303 -9.52 12.70 -12.06
N ASN A 304 -9.86 11.51 -12.56
CA ASN A 304 -8.91 10.63 -13.21
C ASN A 304 -8.41 11.20 -14.55
N SER A 305 -9.30 11.75 -15.38
CA SER A 305 -8.94 12.22 -16.72
C SER A 305 -8.35 13.63 -16.74
N LYS A 306 -8.86 14.57 -15.94
CA LYS A 306 -8.52 16.00 -16.03
C LYS A 306 -7.59 16.51 -14.93
N VAL A 307 -7.52 15.78 -13.79
CA VAL A 307 -6.72 16.24 -12.63
C VAL A 307 -5.52 15.31 -12.38
N LYS A 308 -5.73 14.00 -12.40
CA LYS A 308 -4.68 13.01 -12.10
C LYS A 308 -4.04 12.41 -13.35
N PHE A 309 -4.68 12.52 -14.53
CA PHE A 309 -4.20 11.96 -15.81
C PHE A 309 -3.78 10.49 -15.68
N ARG A 310 -4.70 9.67 -15.14
CA ARG A 310 -4.45 8.25 -14.83
C ARG A 310 -5.62 7.38 -15.27
N GLU A 311 -5.51 6.09 -15.05
CA GLU A 311 -6.47 5.09 -15.50
C GLU A 311 -7.86 5.33 -14.89
N TRP A 312 -8.90 5.14 -15.69
CA TRP A 312 -10.31 5.42 -15.36
C TRP A 312 -10.83 4.64 -14.14
N TYR A 313 -10.30 3.43 -13.91
CA TYR A 313 -10.72 2.54 -12.81
C TYR A 313 -10.10 2.90 -11.44
N ARG A 314 -9.17 3.84 -11.39
CA ARG A 314 -8.51 4.21 -10.12
C ARG A 314 -9.51 4.86 -9.15
N PRO A 315 -9.63 4.34 -7.91
CA PRO A 315 -10.56 4.88 -6.91
C PRO A 315 -10.05 6.18 -6.26
N PHE A 316 -11.00 6.85 -5.63
CA PHE A 316 -10.75 7.99 -4.73
C PHE A 316 -11.38 7.72 -3.38
#